data_a3d961f537642bfc5444709faa585cf9
#
_entry.id   a3d961f537642bfc5444709faa585cf9
#
_cell.length_a   1.000
_cell.length_b   1.000
_cell.length_c   1.000
_cell.angle_alpha   90.00
_cell.angle_beta   90.00
_cell.angle_gamma   90.00
#
_symmetry.space_group_name_H-M   'P 1'
#
loop_
_entity.id
_entity.type
_entity.pdbx_description
1 polymer ?
#
loop_
_entity_poly.entity_id
_entity_poly.type
_entity_poly.pdbx_seq_one_letter_code
_entity_poly.pdbx_strand_id
1 'polypeptide(L)'
;MISSWIKEKENVVIALSPVAYLDAYEDFFEDSDIICFDLTDRAENIFKYLEFDNLLHIPQSYLNKHKAYYMREIQADFDYFHTLYASKIDSISMDGKSLDEIVEKICKKYKLV
;
A
#
# COMPACT_ATOMS: atom_id res chain seq x y z
N MET A 1 0.69 15.80 16.89
CA MET A 1 1.34 14.69 16.16
C MET A 1 0.29 13.67 15.74
N ILE A 2 0.39 13.18 14.51
CA ILE A 2 -0.59 12.22 13.97
C ILE A 2 -0.63 10.94 14.81
N SER A 3 0.52 10.43 15.24
CA SER A 3 0.58 9.22 16.08
C SER A 3 -0.15 9.39 17.41
N SER A 4 -0.02 10.54 18.04
CA SER A 4 -0.74 10.82 19.28
C SER A 4 -2.24 10.85 19.07
N TRP A 5 -2.69 11.45 17.97
CA TRP A 5 -4.12 11.50 17.63
C TRP A 5 -4.67 10.10 17.38
N ILE A 6 -3.92 9.25 16.68
CA ILE A 6 -4.33 7.87 16.40
C ILE A 6 -4.46 7.08 17.70
N LYS A 7 -3.55 7.26 18.65
CA LYS A 7 -3.56 6.53 19.92
C LYS A 7 -4.76 6.86 20.81
N GLU A 8 -5.38 8.02 20.60
CA GLU A 8 -6.62 8.36 21.29
C GLU A 8 -7.83 7.59 20.76
N LYS A 9 -7.66 6.90 19.64
CA LYS A 9 -8.71 6.09 19.02
C LYS A 9 -8.44 4.61 19.26
N GLU A 10 -9.49 3.84 19.42
CA GLU A 10 -9.39 2.38 19.51
C GLU A 10 -9.79 1.76 18.17
N ASN A 11 -9.10 0.70 17.78
CA ASN A 11 -9.43 -0.10 16.60
C ASN A 11 -9.49 0.72 15.31
N VAL A 12 -8.48 1.54 15.08
CA VAL A 12 -8.39 2.38 13.89
C VAL A 12 -7.47 1.73 12.86
N VAL A 13 -7.91 1.72 11.61
CA VAL A 13 -7.10 1.30 10.47
C VAL A 13 -6.96 2.51 9.55
N ILE A 14 -5.73 2.82 9.17
CA ILE A 14 -5.44 3.99 8.34
C ILE A 14 -4.60 3.56 7.14
N ALA A 15 -5.03 3.96 5.95
CA ALA A 15 -4.24 3.83 4.74
C ALA A 15 -3.45 5.11 4.53
N LEU A 16 -2.13 4.99 4.40
CA LEU A 16 -1.24 6.11 4.20
C LEU A 16 -0.65 6.07 2.79
N SER A 17 -0.52 7.24 2.18
CA SER A 17 0.19 7.34 0.91
C SER A 17 1.69 7.16 1.13
N PRO A 18 2.40 6.45 0.24
CA PRO A 18 3.84 6.33 0.34
C PRO A 18 4.53 7.69 0.13
N VAL A 19 5.61 7.92 0.87
CA VAL A 19 6.44 9.12 0.72
C VAL A 19 7.90 8.73 0.56
N ALA A 20 8.67 9.59 -0.11
CA ALA A 20 10.06 9.28 -0.44
C ALA A 20 11.01 9.41 0.76
N TYR A 21 10.61 10.06 1.83
CA TYR A 21 11.44 10.24 3.02
C TYR A 21 10.79 9.57 4.23
N LEU A 22 11.57 8.73 4.90
CA LEU A 22 11.08 7.89 5.99
C LEU A 22 10.67 8.67 7.23
N ASP A 23 11.30 9.80 7.48
CA ASP A 23 11.01 10.62 8.68
C ASP A 23 9.55 11.06 8.76
N ALA A 24 8.84 11.12 7.63
CA ALA A 24 7.42 11.49 7.62
C ALA A 24 6.57 10.54 8.48
N TYR A 25 6.99 9.27 8.55
CA TYR A 25 6.25 8.23 9.28
C TYR A 25 7.07 7.58 10.40
N GLU A 26 8.19 8.16 10.77
CA GLU A 26 9.09 7.58 11.77
C GLU A 26 8.38 7.33 13.11
N ASP A 27 7.53 8.25 13.54
CA ASP A 27 6.75 8.11 14.75
C ASP A 27 5.88 6.85 14.74
N PHE A 28 5.29 6.52 13.58
CA PHE A 28 4.49 5.32 13.44
C PHE A 28 5.34 4.06 13.50
N PHE A 29 6.51 4.09 12.85
CA PHE A 29 7.37 2.90 12.75
C PHE A 29 8.00 2.55 14.10
N GLU A 30 8.26 3.53 14.93
CA GLU A 30 8.91 3.34 16.23
C GLU A 30 7.93 3.11 17.36
N ASP A 31 6.64 3.35 17.14
CA ASP A 31 5.63 3.21 18.19
C ASP A 31 5.18 1.75 18.29
N SER A 32 5.41 1.13 19.47
CA SER A 32 5.08 -0.27 19.71
C SER A 32 3.58 -0.56 19.75
N ASP A 33 2.75 0.47 19.91
CA ASP A 33 1.30 0.32 19.93
C ASP A 33 0.68 0.44 18.52
N ILE A 34 1.48 0.75 17.53
CA ILE A 34 1.05 0.91 16.14
C ILE A 34 1.67 -0.18 15.29
N ILE A 35 0.83 -0.93 14.59
CA ILE A 35 1.27 -1.95 13.64
C ILE A 35 1.32 -1.31 12.26
N CYS A 36 2.51 -1.31 11.65
CA CYS A 36 2.72 -0.78 10.30
C CYS A 36 3.17 -1.90 9.38
N PHE A 37 2.59 -1.95 8.20
CA PHE A 37 3.03 -2.86 7.15
C PHE A 37 2.69 -2.25 5.80
N ASP A 38 3.38 -2.70 4.75
CA ASP A 38 3.01 -2.34 3.40
C ASP A 38 2.36 -3.53 2.69
N LEU A 39 1.45 -3.24 1.79
CA LEU A 39 0.83 -4.23 0.93
C LEU A 39 1.50 -4.14 -0.44
N THR A 40 1.98 -5.28 -0.92
CA THR A 40 2.65 -5.36 -2.22
C THR A 40 1.86 -6.26 -3.15
N ASP A 41 1.99 -6.00 -4.44
CA ASP A 41 1.39 -6.82 -5.47
C ASP A 41 2.22 -6.73 -6.74
N ARG A 42 1.91 -7.55 -7.71
CA ARG A 42 2.51 -7.45 -9.04
C ARG A 42 1.84 -6.32 -9.81
N ALA A 43 2.63 -5.58 -10.57
CA ALA A 43 2.12 -4.49 -11.40
C ALA A 43 0.99 -4.94 -12.33
N GLU A 44 1.08 -6.16 -12.84
CA GLU A 44 0.05 -6.74 -13.70
C GLU A 44 -1.32 -6.83 -13.00
N ASN A 45 -1.32 -7.24 -11.72
CA ASN A 45 -2.55 -7.34 -10.94
C ASN A 45 -3.15 -5.95 -10.68
N ILE A 46 -2.31 -4.98 -10.35
CA ILE A 46 -2.76 -3.61 -10.12
C ILE A 46 -3.36 -3.02 -11.39
N PHE A 47 -2.70 -3.22 -12.53
CA PHE A 47 -3.14 -2.66 -13.80
C PHE A 47 -4.56 -3.11 -14.18
N LYS A 48 -4.95 -4.33 -13.81
CA LYS A 48 -6.30 -4.84 -14.10
C LYS A 48 -7.41 -4.00 -13.49
N TYR A 49 -7.12 -3.32 -12.38
CA TYR A 49 -8.11 -2.55 -11.64
C TYR A 49 -7.98 -1.04 -11.86
N LEU A 50 -7.00 -0.61 -12.67
CA LEU A 50 -6.85 0.80 -12.97
C LEU A 50 -7.84 1.24 -14.02
N GLU A 51 -8.45 2.39 -13.77
CA GLU A 51 -9.29 3.08 -14.72
C GLU A 51 -8.67 4.44 -15.00
N PHE A 52 -8.57 4.78 -16.28
CA PHE A 52 -8.03 6.06 -16.70
C PHE A 52 -9.18 6.97 -17.10
N ASP A 53 -9.26 8.12 -16.48
CA ASP A 53 -10.24 9.14 -16.83
C ASP A 53 -9.57 10.52 -16.95
N ASN A 54 -10.29 11.47 -17.54
CA ASN A 54 -9.83 12.85 -17.58
C ASN A 54 -10.40 13.64 -16.39
N LEU A 55 -10.13 14.95 -16.34
CA LEU A 55 -10.60 15.81 -15.25
C LEU A 55 -12.13 15.89 -15.15
N LEU A 56 -12.84 15.52 -16.20
CA LEU A 56 -14.31 15.46 -16.22
C LEU A 56 -14.85 14.06 -15.90
N HIS A 57 -13.97 13.16 -15.46
CA HIS A 57 -14.28 11.76 -15.16
C HIS A 57 -14.79 10.97 -16.37
N ILE A 58 -14.38 11.36 -17.58
CA ILE A 58 -14.67 10.62 -18.79
C ILE A 58 -13.59 9.55 -18.97
N PRO A 59 -13.95 8.25 -19.10
CA PRO A 59 -12.98 7.19 -19.25
C PRO A 59 -12.05 7.38 -20.46
N GLN A 60 -10.77 7.09 -20.25
CA GLN A 60 -9.70 7.24 -21.25
C GLN A 60 -9.17 5.85 -21.61
N SER A 61 -10.03 4.98 -22.11
CA SER A 61 -9.69 3.58 -22.39
C SER A 61 -8.55 3.40 -23.40
N TYR A 62 -8.31 4.38 -24.27
CA TYR A 62 -7.19 4.35 -25.22
C TYR A 62 -5.84 4.27 -24.51
N LEU A 63 -5.74 4.70 -23.26
CA LEU A 63 -4.50 4.63 -22.48
C LEU A 63 -4.11 3.18 -22.18
N ASN A 64 -5.04 2.25 -22.23
CA ASN A 64 -4.73 0.83 -22.07
C ASN A 64 -3.82 0.29 -23.19
N LYS A 65 -3.73 0.98 -24.32
CA LYS A 65 -2.79 0.63 -25.40
C LYS A 65 -1.34 0.78 -24.96
N HIS A 66 -1.09 1.52 -23.89
CA HIS A 66 0.25 1.73 -23.34
C HIS A 66 0.50 0.87 -22.10
N LYS A 67 -0.13 -0.28 -22.02
CA LYS A 67 -0.07 -1.17 -20.87
C LYS A 67 1.37 -1.45 -20.41
N ALA A 68 2.26 -1.77 -21.34
CA ALA A 68 3.64 -2.11 -21.01
C ALA A 68 4.37 -0.94 -20.33
N TYR A 69 4.12 0.28 -20.80
CA TYR A 69 4.69 1.48 -20.19
C TYR A 69 4.19 1.67 -18.75
N TYR A 70 2.88 1.62 -18.55
CA TYR A 70 2.29 1.83 -17.22
C TYR A 70 2.68 0.72 -16.24
N MET A 71 2.78 -0.52 -16.72
CA MET A 71 3.22 -1.63 -15.86
C MET A 71 4.66 -1.43 -15.39
N ARG A 72 5.54 -0.91 -16.24
CA ARG A 72 6.91 -0.60 -15.83
C ARG A 72 6.96 0.51 -14.80
N GLU A 73 6.15 1.55 -14.97
CA GLU A 73 6.09 2.66 -14.02
C GLU A 73 5.53 2.20 -12.66
N ILE A 74 4.48 1.40 -12.67
CA ILE A 74 3.91 0.83 -11.45
C ILE A 74 4.93 -0.05 -10.74
N GLN A 75 5.62 -0.92 -11.47
CA GLN A 75 6.63 -1.79 -10.89
C GLN A 75 7.80 -1.00 -10.32
N ALA A 76 8.24 0.04 -11.03
CA ALA A 76 9.30 0.92 -10.54
C ALA A 76 8.92 1.61 -9.24
N ASP A 77 7.69 2.08 -9.11
CA ASP A 77 7.20 2.68 -7.87
C ASP A 77 7.15 1.67 -6.73
N PHE A 78 6.65 0.46 -6.98
CA PHE A 78 6.66 -0.59 -5.97
C PHE A 78 8.07 -0.93 -5.51
N ASP A 79 8.99 -1.10 -6.44
CA ASP A 79 10.38 -1.45 -6.12
C ASP A 79 11.04 -0.34 -5.30
N TYR A 80 10.80 0.90 -5.68
CA TYR A 80 11.35 2.06 -4.99
C TYR A 80 10.85 2.13 -3.54
N PHE A 81 9.54 2.11 -3.33
CA PHE A 81 8.96 2.23 -2.00
C PHE A 81 9.20 0.99 -1.15
N HIS A 82 9.16 -0.20 -1.76
CA HIS A 82 9.47 -1.44 -1.05
C HIS A 82 10.90 -1.41 -0.51
N THR A 83 11.87 -1.03 -1.35
CA THR A 83 13.26 -0.91 -0.92
C THR A 83 13.42 0.12 0.20
N LEU A 84 12.73 1.25 0.08
CA LEU A 84 12.79 2.33 1.07
C LEU A 84 12.26 1.89 2.44
N TYR A 85 11.15 1.15 2.47
CA TYR A 85 10.48 0.78 3.71
C TYR A 85 10.89 -0.59 4.26
N ALA A 86 11.57 -1.43 3.48
CA ALA A 86 11.85 -2.82 3.84
C ALA A 86 12.61 -2.99 5.16
N SER A 87 13.45 -2.02 5.52
CA SER A 87 14.20 -2.07 6.78
C SER A 87 13.38 -1.60 8.00
N LYS A 88 12.21 -1.04 7.78
CA LYS A 88 11.38 -0.42 8.83
C LYS A 88 10.11 -1.17 9.14
N ILE A 89 9.46 -1.73 8.12
CA ILE A 89 8.16 -2.37 8.27
C ILE A 89 8.11 -3.67 7.48
N ASP A 90 7.18 -4.53 7.83
CA ASP A 90 6.93 -5.79 7.12
C ASP A 90 6.18 -5.51 5.82
N SER A 91 6.39 -6.39 4.85
CA SER A 91 5.64 -6.38 3.60
C SER A 91 4.75 -7.60 3.52
N ILE A 92 3.52 -7.40 3.06
CA ILE A 92 2.54 -8.47 2.88
C ILE A 92 2.14 -8.51 1.42
N SER A 93 2.42 -9.62 0.76
CA SER A 93 2.08 -9.79 -0.66
C SER A 93 0.60 -10.12 -0.82
N MET A 94 -0.04 -9.43 -1.75
CA MET A 94 -1.43 -9.69 -2.13
C MET A 94 -1.52 -10.60 -3.35
N ASP A 95 -0.39 -10.90 -4.01
CA ASP A 95 -0.37 -11.67 -5.25
C ASP A 95 -0.97 -13.07 -5.07
N GLY A 96 -1.92 -13.40 -5.92
CA GLY A 96 -2.58 -14.70 -5.91
C GLY A 96 -3.53 -14.94 -4.74
N LYS A 97 -3.86 -13.91 -3.97
CA LYS A 97 -4.73 -14.04 -2.79
C LYS A 97 -6.03 -13.28 -2.93
N SER A 98 -7.10 -13.85 -2.37
CA SER A 98 -8.36 -13.14 -2.23
C SER A 98 -8.28 -12.11 -1.10
N LEU A 99 -9.24 -11.21 -1.05
CA LEU A 99 -9.32 -10.22 0.03
C LEU A 99 -9.42 -10.91 1.40
N ASP A 100 -10.23 -11.96 1.52
CA ASP A 100 -10.38 -12.70 2.77
C ASP A 100 -9.08 -13.36 3.20
N GLU A 101 -8.32 -13.92 2.27
CA GLU A 101 -7.02 -14.54 2.54
C GLU A 101 -6.01 -13.50 3.03
N ILE A 102 -6.02 -12.31 2.46
CA ILE A 102 -5.14 -11.21 2.86
C ILE A 102 -5.47 -10.76 4.29
N VAL A 103 -6.74 -10.55 4.58
CA VAL A 103 -7.22 -10.16 5.92
C VAL A 103 -6.86 -11.22 6.96
N GLU A 104 -7.08 -12.49 6.64
CA GLU A 104 -6.73 -13.60 7.53
C GLU A 104 -5.23 -13.63 7.82
N LYS A 105 -4.42 -13.44 6.81
CA LYS A 105 -2.96 -13.42 6.96
C LYS A 105 -2.52 -12.28 7.89
N ILE A 106 -3.08 -11.10 7.72
CA ILE A 106 -2.78 -9.93 8.56
C ILE A 106 -3.18 -10.21 10.01
N CYS A 107 -4.39 -10.71 10.23
CA CYS A 107 -4.89 -10.99 11.56
C CYS A 107 -4.03 -12.05 12.28
N LYS A 108 -3.62 -13.10 11.58
CA LYS A 108 -2.76 -14.15 12.16
C LYS A 108 -1.37 -13.62 12.47
N LYS A 109 -0.79 -12.85 11.55
CA LYS A 109 0.57 -12.34 11.71
C LYS A 109 0.71 -11.43 12.92
N TYR A 110 -0.28 -10.58 13.14
CA TYR A 110 -0.25 -9.58 14.21
C TYR A 110 -1.14 -9.93 15.39
N LYS A 111 -1.72 -11.12 15.40
CA LYS A 111 -2.55 -11.62 16.51
C LYS A 111 -3.71 -10.70 16.85
N LEU A 112 -4.41 -10.24 15.80
CA LEU A 112 -5.49 -9.28 15.98
C LEU A 112 -6.83 -9.91 16.36
N VAL A 113 -7.02 -11.18 16.09
CA VAL A 113 -8.26 -11.89 16.43
C VAL A 113 -7.94 -13.27 16.96
#